data_6b9b9af93c58a47d386616c3e0430162
#
_entry.id   6b9b9af93c58a47d386616c3e0430162
#
_cell.length_a   1.000
_cell.length_b   1.000
_cell.length_c   1.000
_cell.angle_alpha   90.00
_cell.angle_beta   90.00
_cell.angle_gamma   90.00
#
_symmetry.space_group_name_H-M   'P 1'
#
loop_
_entity.id
_entity.type
_entity.pdbx_description
1 polymer ?
#
loop_
_entity_poly.entity_id
_entity_poly.type
_entity_poly.pdbx_seq_one_letter_code
_entity_poly.pdbx_strand_id
1 'polypeptide(L)'
;MLWLPLLRRDVVRNSPATATNSRNGGAGVARKIFHPHHQLNPYHNHHQQQQQHHQQQQSYRTFYTHLPQMPQYAYVPPTPIYQPLSWRNPTCTSTSRPLPSAPPSLITVNPPPQRPWLPLAKPNKTRPACIFTVMCYNVLCDKYATRQMYGYCPSWALCWEYRKKSIIDEIRHYAADIISLQEIETEQFYHFFLPELKNDGYEGIFSPKSRAKTMSEVERKYVDGCAIFFRASKFTLIKESLIEFNQLAMANAEGSDNMLNRVMPKDNIGLAALLKVKENAWEPMSEVTQISQPLLVCTAHIHWDPEFCDVKLIQTMMLSNELKTIIDEASHSFRPGHKNDSNAVQLLLCGDFNSLPDSGVVEFLGKGRVSMDHLDFKDMGYKSCLQRLLSNDTNEFTHSFKLASAYNEDIMPHTNYTFDFKGIIDYIFYTKTGMVPLGLLGPVSNDWLRENKVVGCPHPHIPSDHFPLLVELELMHTASQQAPPNGLINRR
;
A
#
# COMPACT_ATOMS: atom_id res chain seq x y z
N MET A 1 4.83 38.64 -24.26
CA MET A 1 5.70 39.62 -23.58
C MET A 1 6.63 38.76 -22.74
N LEU A 2 7.78 38.37 -23.30
CA LEU A 2 9.05 39.07 -23.29
C LEU A 2 9.46 39.51 -21.88
N TRP A 3 10.46 38.80 -21.31
CA TRP A 3 11.82 39.27 -21.08
C TRP A 3 12.67 38.18 -20.42
N LEU A 4 13.68 37.69 -21.12
CA LEU A 4 15.02 37.23 -20.77
C LEU A 4 15.96 38.40 -21.22
N PRO A 5 17.27 38.46 -20.98
CA PRO A 5 18.27 37.62 -20.30
C PRO A 5 19.39 38.43 -19.59
N LEU A 6 20.50 37.78 -19.20
CA LEU A 6 21.93 38.09 -19.33
C LEU A 6 22.73 37.56 -18.14
N LEU A 7 23.59 36.60 -18.34
CA LEU A 7 24.96 36.52 -18.87
C LEU A 7 26.05 37.04 -17.91
N ARG A 8 26.99 36.19 -17.66
CA ARG A 8 28.44 36.04 -17.88
C ARG A 8 29.32 36.00 -16.63
N ARG A 9 30.16 34.96 -16.62
CA ARG A 9 31.63 34.83 -16.85
C ARG A 9 32.48 35.24 -15.64
N ASP A 10 33.63 34.73 -15.38
CA ASP A 10 34.68 33.88 -15.93
C ASP A 10 35.61 33.44 -14.77
N VAL A 11 36.14 32.24 -14.77
CA VAL A 11 37.45 31.77 -15.22
C VAL A 11 38.63 31.84 -14.20
N VAL A 12 39.31 30.70 -14.06
CA VAL A 12 40.74 30.41 -14.14
C VAL A 12 41.54 29.97 -12.88
N ARG A 13 41.97 28.67 -12.96
CA ARG A 13 43.32 28.10 -12.75
C ARG A 13 43.99 28.20 -11.35
N ASN A 14 44.59 27.17 -10.82
CA ASN A 14 45.76 26.36 -11.25
C ASN A 14 46.12 25.35 -10.13
N SER A 15 46.53 24.15 -10.54
CA SER A 15 47.39 23.20 -9.79
C SER A 15 48.87 23.66 -9.85
N PRO A 16 49.91 23.05 -9.27
CA PRO A 16 50.11 21.61 -9.00
C PRO A 16 50.97 21.25 -7.77
N ALA A 17 50.97 19.94 -7.48
CA ALA A 17 52.04 19.00 -7.09
C ALA A 17 53.05 19.33 -5.98
N THR A 18 53.32 18.38 -5.12
CA THR A 18 54.54 17.55 -5.11
C THR A 18 54.55 16.50 -4.01
N ALA A 19 55.12 15.38 -4.37
CA ALA A 19 55.42 14.19 -3.55
C ALA A 19 56.61 14.39 -2.61
N THR A 20 56.69 13.55 -1.57
CA THR A 20 57.97 12.89 -1.21
C THR A 20 57.81 11.70 -0.25
N ASN A 21 58.59 10.68 -0.54
CA ASN A 21 58.87 9.44 0.17
C ASN A 21 59.62 9.58 1.52
N SER A 22 59.47 8.58 2.39
CA SER A 22 60.57 7.72 2.90
C SER A 22 60.09 6.84 4.08
N ARG A 23 60.14 5.55 3.98
CA ARG A 23 61.11 4.50 4.29
C ARG A 23 61.48 4.29 5.77
N ASN A 24 61.40 2.99 6.14
CA ASN A 24 62.14 2.15 7.09
C ASN A 24 61.70 2.21 8.57
N GLY A 25 61.54 1.14 9.30
CA GLY A 25 62.05 -0.24 9.27
C GLY A 25 61.96 -0.80 10.70
N GLY A 26 61.96 -2.10 10.85
CA GLY A 26 62.35 -2.68 12.13
C GLY A 26 61.46 -3.82 12.67
N ALA A 27 62.01 -4.99 12.68
CA ALA A 27 61.47 -6.29 13.07
C ALA A 27 61.30 -6.47 14.59
N GLY A 28 60.37 -7.38 14.97
CA GLY A 28 60.27 -7.90 16.34
C GLY A 28 59.27 -9.08 16.40
N VAL A 29 59.84 -10.29 16.50
CA VAL A 29 59.14 -11.57 16.60
C VAL A 29 58.60 -11.78 18.01
N ALA A 30 57.30 -12.11 18.14
CA ALA A 30 56.79 -12.85 19.31
C ALA A 30 55.61 -13.75 18.89
N ARG A 31 55.84 -15.05 18.95
CA ARG A 31 54.84 -16.11 18.81
C ARG A 31 53.86 -16.08 19.98
N LYS A 32 52.55 -16.00 19.73
CA LYS A 32 51.51 -16.47 20.64
C LYS A 32 50.53 -17.34 19.88
N ILE A 33 50.30 -18.51 20.46
CA ILE A 33 49.39 -19.56 20.04
C ILE A 33 47.95 -19.04 20.17
N PHE A 34 47.17 -19.09 19.09
CA PHE A 34 45.72 -18.81 19.12
C PHE A 34 44.93 -20.06 18.74
N HIS A 35 43.99 -20.43 19.60
CA HIS A 35 42.90 -21.36 19.31
C HIS A 35 41.92 -20.72 18.32
N PRO A 36 41.35 -21.47 17.38
CA PRO A 36 40.41 -20.90 16.42
C PRO A 36 39.01 -20.76 17.05
N HIS A 37 38.57 -19.54 17.28
CA HIS A 37 37.14 -19.24 17.40
C HIS A 37 36.51 -19.29 16.01
N HIS A 38 35.47 -20.14 15.87
CA HIS A 38 34.61 -20.15 14.72
C HIS A 38 33.88 -18.78 14.60
N GLN A 39 34.38 -17.91 13.76
CA GLN A 39 33.59 -16.77 13.25
C GLN A 39 32.71 -17.28 12.14
N LEU A 40 31.37 -17.26 12.39
CA LEU A 40 30.35 -17.44 11.38
C LEU A 40 30.48 -16.30 10.35
N ASN A 41 30.73 -16.69 9.12
CA ASN A 41 30.97 -15.78 8.00
C ASN A 41 29.61 -15.12 7.58
N PRO A 42 29.48 -13.79 7.65
CA PRO A 42 28.21 -13.11 7.27
C PRO A 42 27.81 -13.34 5.81
N TYR A 43 28.71 -13.72 4.95
CA TYR A 43 28.46 -14.02 3.54
C TYR A 43 27.66 -15.32 3.29
N HIS A 44 27.62 -16.23 4.25
CA HIS A 44 26.90 -17.50 4.07
C HIS A 44 25.38 -17.33 4.18
N ASN A 45 24.91 -16.44 5.04
CA ASN A 45 23.47 -16.14 5.18
C ASN A 45 22.92 -15.37 3.95
N HIS A 46 23.74 -14.50 3.36
CA HIS A 46 23.33 -13.72 2.19
C HIS A 46 23.15 -14.63 0.95
N HIS A 47 23.98 -15.65 0.81
CA HIS A 47 23.89 -16.60 -0.30
C HIS A 47 22.69 -17.55 -0.18
N GLN A 48 22.29 -17.93 1.03
CA GLN A 48 21.09 -18.74 1.26
C GLN A 48 19.80 -17.94 1.01
N GLN A 49 19.74 -16.67 1.41
CA GLN A 49 18.62 -15.77 1.10
C GLN A 49 18.50 -15.51 -0.40
N GLN A 50 19.63 -15.30 -1.11
CA GLN A 50 19.63 -15.16 -2.56
C GLN A 50 19.13 -16.43 -3.28
N GLN A 51 19.50 -17.62 -2.79
CA GLN A 51 19.02 -18.89 -3.35
C GLN A 51 17.54 -19.10 -3.11
N GLN A 52 17.00 -18.72 -1.95
CA GLN A 52 15.56 -18.79 -1.66
C GLN A 52 14.78 -17.82 -2.53
N HIS A 53 15.26 -16.59 -2.70
CA HIS A 53 14.64 -15.59 -3.58
C HIS A 53 14.67 -16.06 -5.05
N HIS A 54 15.76 -16.66 -5.48
CA HIS A 54 15.89 -17.22 -6.84
C HIS A 54 15.01 -18.43 -7.07
N GLN A 55 14.80 -19.30 -6.06
CA GLN A 55 13.87 -20.42 -6.11
C GLN A 55 12.41 -19.97 -6.15
N GLN A 56 12.04 -18.91 -5.41
CA GLN A 56 10.72 -18.31 -5.50
C GLN A 56 10.48 -17.68 -6.86
N GLN A 57 11.44 -16.93 -7.42
CA GLN A 57 11.34 -16.40 -8.77
C GLN A 57 11.23 -17.50 -9.84
N GLN A 58 11.91 -18.63 -9.66
CA GLN A 58 11.79 -19.78 -10.58
C GLN A 58 10.40 -20.44 -10.50
N SER A 59 9.77 -20.51 -9.33
CA SER A 59 8.41 -21.05 -9.22
C SER A 59 7.40 -20.17 -9.97
N TYR A 60 7.55 -18.85 -9.92
CA TYR A 60 6.72 -17.94 -10.72
C TYR A 60 6.99 -18.08 -12.24
N ARG A 61 8.25 -18.25 -12.67
CA ARG A 61 8.58 -18.47 -14.07
C ARG A 61 7.97 -19.76 -14.62
N THR A 62 8.00 -20.85 -13.85
CA THR A 62 7.47 -22.15 -14.28
C THR A 62 5.96 -22.10 -14.52
N PHE A 63 5.23 -21.27 -13.78
CA PHE A 63 3.78 -21.10 -13.96
C PHE A 63 3.41 -20.46 -15.31
N TYR A 64 4.19 -19.48 -15.79
CA TYR A 64 3.90 -18.79 -17.05
C TYR A 64 4.49 -19.45 -18.31
N THR A 65 5.51 -20.29 -18.17
CA THR A 65 6.16 -20.97 -19.30
C THR A 65 5.49 -22.30 -19.72
N HIS A 66 4.62 -22.87 -18.88
CA HIS A 66 3.90 -24.12 -19.14
C HIS A 66 2.43 -23.96 -19.57
N LEU A 67 2.01 -22.76 -19.97
CA LEU A 67 0.75 -22.62 -20.68
C LEU A 67 0.88 -23.27 -22.05
N PRO A 68 0.05 -24.27 -22.40
CA PRO A 68 0.08 -24.84 -23.73
C PRO A 68 -0.21 -23.73 -24.74
N GLN A 69 0.68 -23.60 -25.73
CA GLN A 69 0.44 -22.72 -26.87
C GLN A 69 -0.86 -23.17 -27.55
N MET A 70 -1.90 -22.36 -27.39
CA MET A 70 -3.13 -22.58 -28.16
C MET A 70 -2.82 -22.39 -29.63
N PRO A 71 -3.36 -23.25 -30.53
CA PRO A 71 -3.23 -23.07 -31.98
C PRO A 71 -3.83 -21.70 -32.34
N GLN A 72 -3.08 -20.93 -33.12
CA GLN A 72 -3.57 -19.69 -33.73
C GLN A 72 -4.69 -20.03 -34.71
N TYR A 73 -5.92 -20.01 -34.25
CA TYR A 73 -7.07 -19.93 -35.16
C TYR A 73 -7.22 -18.49 -35.61
N ALA A 74 -7.13 -18.26 -36.90
CA ALA A 74 -7.41 -16.97 -37.50
C ALA A 74 -8.82 -16.50 -37.11
N TYR A 75 -8.90 -15.38 -36.44
CA TYR A 75 -10.16 -14.73 -36.05
C TYR A 75 -10.83 -14.22 -37.31
N VAL A 76 -11.95 -14.84 -37.70
CA VAL A 76 -12.88 -14.30 -38.68
C VAL A 76 -14.02 -13.62 -37.89
N PRO A 77 -14.18 -12.31 -38.02
CA PRO A 77 -15.26 -11.60 -37.32
C PRO A 77 -16.63 -12.01 -37.91
N PRO A 78 -17.65 -12.30 -37.09
CA PRO A 78 -19.01 -12.52 -37.60
C PRO A 78 -19.60 -11.20 -38.12
N THR A 79 -20.14 -11.24 -39.31
CA THR A 79 -20.93 -10.16 -39.91
C THR A 79 -22.17 -9.85 -39.07
N PRO A 80 -22.48 -8.57 -38.81
CA PRO A 80 -23.66 -8.23 -38.04
C PRO A 80 -24.92 -8.35 -38.92
N ILE A 81 -25.83 -9.24 -38.54
CA ILE A 81 -27.18 -9.26 -39.06
C ILE A 81 -28.05 -8.32 -38.20
N TYR A 82 -28.25 -7.13 -38.69
CA TYR A 82 -29.25 -6.19 -38.13
C TYR A 82 -30.66 -6.64 -38.51
N GLN A 83 -31.48 -6.99 -37.55
CA GLN A 83 -32.94 -6.94 -37.68
C GLN A 83 -33.51 -6.06 -36.56
N PRO A 84 -34.33 -5.04 -36.87
CA PRO A 84 -34.95 -4.19 -35.86
C PRO A 84 -36.15 -4.89 -35.26
N LEU A 85 -36.11 -5.20 -33.97
CA LEU A 85 -37.24 -5.68 -33.19
C LEU A 85 -38.01 -4.48 -32.59
N SER A 86 -39.28 -4.40 -32.96
CA SER A 86 -40.26 -3.43 -32.50
C SER A 86 -40.48 -3.52 -30.99
N TRP A 87 -40.41 -2.40 -30.32
CA TRP A 87 -40.74 -2.22 -28.89
C TRP A 87 -42.24 -2.43 -28.66
N ARG A 88 -42.61 -3.49 -27.95
CA ARG A 88 -43.89 -3.58 -27.23
C ARG A 88 -43.57 -3.69 -25.76
N ASN A 89 -44.07 -2.71 -24.98
CA ASN A 89 -44.00 -2.72 -23.51
C ASN A 89 -44.76 -3.94 -22.96
N PRO A 90 -44.12 -4.79 -22.16
CA PRO A 90 -44.85 -5.65 -21.24
C PRO A 90 -44.88 -4.99 -19.86
N THR A 91 -46.05 -4.81 -19.33
CA THR A 91 -46.32 -4.51 -17.93
C THR A 91 -45.59 -5.48 -17.03
N CYS A 92 -44.64 -4.97 -16.27
CA CYS A 92 -43.89 -5.72 -15.28
C CYS A 92 -44.79 -6.05 -14.09
N THR A 93 -45.31 -7.26 -14.04
CA THR A 93 -45.73 -7.87 -12.77
C THR A 93 -44.43 -8.40 -12.10
N SER A 94 -44.08 -7.79 -10.99
CA SER A 94 -42.95 -8.17 -10.16
C SER A 94 -43.19 -9.53 -9.50
N THR A 95 -42.68 -10.59 -10.13
CA THR A 95 -42.41 -11.84 -9.41
C THR A 95 -40.92 -11.86 -9.16
N SER A 96 -40.51 -11.43 -7.98
CA SER A 96 -39.17 -11.64 -7.43
C SER A 96 -38.90 -13.14 -7.36
N ARG A 97 -38.13 -13.67 -8.33
CA ARG A 97 -37.50 -14.97 -8.15
C ARG A 97 -36.49 -14.84 -6.98
N PRO A 98 -36.60 -15.69 -5.95
CA PRO A 98 -35.53 -15.76 -4.93
C PRO A 98 -34.23 -16.15 -5.66
N LEU A 99 -33.19 -15.38 -5.42
CA LEU A 99 -31.81 -15.79 -5.76
C LEU A 99 -31.57 -17.19 -5.17
N PRO A 100 -30.92 -18.11 -5.90
CA PRO A 100 -30.54 -19.38 -5.35
C PRO A 100 -29.58 -19.13 -4.17
N SER A 101 -30.11 -19.17 -2.96
CA SER A 101 -29.28 -19.43 -1.79
C SER A 101 -28.58 -20.76 -2.06
N ALA A 102 -27.25 -20.80 -1.93
CA ALA A 102 -26.53 -22.05 -2.02
C ALA A 102 -27.27 -23.08 -1.14
N PRO A 103 -27.65 -24.25 -1.67
CA PRO A 103 -28.31 -25.23 -0.86
C PRO A 103 -27.38 -25.58 0.31
N PRO A 104 -27.84 -25.59 1.56
CA PRO A 104 -27.02 -25.80 2.77
C PRO A 104 -26.18 -27.08 2.74
N SER A 105 -26.46 -27.98 1.82
CA SER A 105 -25.78 -29.28 1.66
C SER A 105 -24.47 -29.24 0.85
N LEU A 106 -24.06 -28.08 0.28
CA LEU A 106 -22.85 -28.01 -0.54
C LEU A 106 -21.61 -27.55 0.23
N ILE A 107 -21.74 -26.98 1.42
CA ILE A 107 -20.60 -26.58 2.25
C ILE A 107 -20.34 -27.75 3.23
N THR A 108 -19.36 -28.58 2.91
CA THR A 108 -18.96 -29.72 3.74
C THR A 108 -17.95 -29.34 4.84
N VAL A 109 -17.43 -28.10 4.79
CA VAL A 109 -16.39 -27.61 5.70
C VAL A 109 -17.03 -26.59 6.66
N ASN A 110 -16.77 -26.75 7.97
CA ASN A 110 -17.17 -25.75 8.96
C ASN A 110 -16.46 -24.40 8.72
N PRO A 111 -17.10 -23.29 9.08
CA PRO A 111 -16.44 -21.98 8.99
C PRO A 111 -15.17 -21.93 9.86
N PRO A 112 -14.18 -21.10 9.51
CA PRO A 112 -13.02 -20.89 10.34
C PRO A 112 -13.43 -20.33 11.72
N PRO A 113 -12.66 -20.65 12.78
CA PRO A 113 -12.85 -19.99 14.06
C PRO A 113 -12.62 -18.50 13.92
N GLN A 114 -13.21 -17.72 14.81
CA GLN A 114 -12.94 -16.27 14.85
C GLN A 114 -11.44 -16.02 14.99
N ARG A 115 -10.95 -15.06 14.22
CA ARG A 115 -9.57 -14.60 14.32
C ARG A 115 -9.34 -13.94 15.68
N PRO A 116 -8.23 -14.25 16.38
CA PRO A 116 -7.98 -13.71 17.71
C PRO A 116 -7.65 -12.21 17.64
N TRP A 117 -8.11 -11.46 18.63
CA TRP A 117 -7.61 -10.10 18.87
C TRP A 117 -6.34 -10.16 19.70
N LEU A 118 -5.27 -9.54 19.25
CA LEU A 118 -3.96 -9.53 19.90
C LEU A 118 -3.71 -8.13 20.52
N PRO A 119 -3.85 -7.97 21.86
CA PRO A 119 -3.57 -6.69 22.51
C PRO A 119 -2.05 -6.43 22.51
N LEU A 120 -1.64 -5.19 22.16
CA LEU A 120 -0.24 -4.77 22.10
C LEU A 120 0.11 -3.78 23.20
N ALA A 121 -0.74 -2.78 23.43
CA ALA A 121 -0.54 -1.74 24.42
C ALA A 121 -1.86 -1.31 25.05
N LYS A 122 -1.76 -0.59 26.18
CA LYS A 122 -2.91 0.09 26.81
C LYS A 122 -2.94 1.55 26.39
N PRO A 123 -4.14 2.13 26.17
CA PRO A 123 -4.28 3.56 25.86
C PRO A 123 -3.67 4.43 26.96
N ASN A 124 -3.03 5.53 26.55
CA ASN A 124 -2.50 6.52 27.48
C ASN A 124 -3.59 7.53 27.87
N LYS A 125 -4.14 7.38 29.07
CA LYS A 125 -5.21 8.26 29.60
C LYS A 125 -4.72 9.60 30.15
N THR A 126 -3.42 9.88 30.12
CA THR A 126 -2.85 11.11 30.71
C THR A 126 -2.81 12.30 29.74
N ARG A 127 -3.13 12.08 28.48
CA ARG A 127 -3.13 13.09 27.42
C ARG A 127 -4.29 12.85 26.46
N PRO A 128 -4.77 13.90 25.74
CA PRO A 128 -5.77 13.74 24.72
C PRO A 128 -5.26 12.82 23.59
N ALA A 129 -6.05 11.83 23.24
CA ALA A 129 -5.77 10.90 22.14
C ALA A 129 -7.08 10.55 21.42
N CYS A 130 -6.97 10.23 20.13
CA CYS A 130 -8.07 9.66 19.36
C CYS A 130 -7.77 8.19 19.10
N ILE A 131 -8.63 7.31 19.61
CA ILE A 131 -8.53 5.87 19.35
C ILE A 131 -9.45 5.53 18.17
N PHE A 132 -8.90 4.86 17.17
CA PHE A 132 -9.62 4.42 15.99
C PHE A 132 -9.05 3.14 15.40
N THR A 133 -9.89 2.42 14.68
CA THR A 133 -9.52 1.16 14.01
C THR A 133 -9.35 1.38 12.51
N VAL A 134 -8.38 0.66 11.92
CA VAL A 134 -8.04 0.73 10.49
C VAL A 134 -8.05 -0.65 9.88
N MET A 135 -8.78 -0.80 8.79
CA MET A 135 -8.80 -2.01 7.97
C MET A 135 -8.09 -1.76 6.63
N CYS A 136 -7.26 -2.71 6.19
CA CYS A 136 -6.73 -2.79 4.83
C CYS A 136 -7.17 -4.11 4.22
N TYR A 137 -7.81 -4.07 3.05
CA TYR A 137 -8.38 -5.27 2.43
C TYR A 137 -8.44 -5.18 0.92
N ASN A 138 -7.69 -6.04 0.22
CA ASN A 138 -7.91 -6.33 -1.19
C ASN A 138 -9.07 -7.32 -1.30
N VAL A 139 -10.17 -6.91 -1.93
CA VAL A 139 -11.43 -7.69 -1.95
C VAL A 139 -11.54 -8.65 -3.14
N LEU A 140 -10.53 -8.68 -3.99
CA LEU A 140 -10.51 -9.44 -5.24
C LEU A 140 -11.70 -9.08 -6.15
N CYS A 141 -11.50 -8.23 -7.15
CA CYS A 141 -12.58 -7.83 -8.04
C CYS A 141 -13.10 -9.00 -8.88
N ASP A 142 -14.33 -8.89 -9.38
CA ASP A 142 -15.00 -9.97 -10.11
C ASP A 142 -14.22 -10.38 -11.35
N LYS A 143 -13.65 -9.40 -12.06
CA LYS A 143 -12.87 -9.60 -13.27
C LYS A 143 -11.68 -10.55 -13.07
N TYR A 144 -11.05 -10.55 -11.90
CA TYR A 144 -9.88 -11.39 -11.62
C TYR A 144 -10.25 -12.71 -10.95
N ALA A 145 -11.44 -12.82 -10.34
CA ALA A 145 -11.93 -14.03 -9.69
C ALA A 145 -12.37 -15.11 -10.70
N THR A 146 -11.45 -15.57 -11.52
CA THR A 146 -11.74 -16.51 -12.60
C THR A 146 -11.46 -17.96 -12.22
N ARG A 147 -12.17 -18.89 -12.87
CA ARG A 147 -11.89 -20.33 -12.69
C ARG A 147 -10.51 -20.75 -13.19
N GLN A 148 -9.90 -19.98 -14.08
CA GLN A 148 -8.54 -20.23 -14.55
C GLN A 148 -7.53 -19.99 -13.42
N MET A 149 -7.72 -18.93 -12.65
CA MET A 149 -6.86 -18.57 -11.53
C MET A 149 -7.18 -19.39 -10.27
N TYR A 150 -8.45 -19.58 -9.99
CA TYR A 150 -8.94 -20.15 -8.73
C TYR A 150 -9.74 -21.45 -8.97
N GLY A 151 -9.20 -22.35 -9.81
CA GLY A 151 -9.87 -23.61 -10.19
C GLY A 151 -10.19 -24.55 -9.02
N TYR A 152 -9.53 -24.39 -7.90
CA TYR A 152 -9.77 -25.10 -6.66
C TYR A 152 -11.01 -24.59 -5.88
N CYS A 153 -11.46 -23.37 -6.16
CA CYS A 153 -12.66 -22.78 -5.53
C CYS A 153 -13.91 -23.17 -6.32
N PRO A 154 -15.01 -23.60 -5.66
CA PRO A 154 -16.28 -23.86 -6.35
C PRO A 154 -16.78 -22.62 -7.09
N SER A 155 -17.31 -22.81 -8.32
CA SER A 155 -17.76 -21.71 -9.18
C SER A 155 -18.79 -20.79 -8.54
N TRP A 156 -19.70 -21.34 -7.72
CA TRP A 156 -20.70 -20.57 -7.02
C TRP A 156 -20.08 -19.68 -5.92
N ALA A 157 -18.97 -20.10 -5.31
CA ALA A 157 -18.24 -19.33 -4.30
C ALA A 157 -17.33 -18.26 -4.93
N LEU A 158 -16.91 -18.43 -6.20
CA LEU A 158 -16.23 -17.39 -6.97
C LEU A 158 -17.17 -16.29 -7.47
N CYS A 159 -18.48 -16.58 -7.60
CA CYS A 159 -19.46 -15.64 -8.12
C CYS A 159 -19.49 -14.35 -7.28
N TRP A 160 -19.42 -13.19 -7.94
CA TRP A 160 -19.41 -11.90 -7.29
C TRP A 160 -20.64 -11.68 -6.38
N GLU A 161 -21.82 -12.09 -6.83
CA GLU A 161 -23.05 -11.97 -6.05
C GLU A 161 -23.01 -12.77 -4.73
N TYR A 162 -22.19 -13.81 -4.65
CA TYR A 162 -21.92 -14.53 -3.41
C TYR A 162 -20.83 -13.81 -2.60
N ARG A 163 -19.68 -13.51 -3.21
CA ARG A 163 -18.52 -12.93 -2.52
C ARG A 163 -18.79 -11.55 -1.94
N LYS A 164 -19.47 -10.66 -2.70
CA LYS A 164 -19.75 -9.30 -2.24
C LYS A 164 -20.55 -9.25 -0.94
N LYS A 165 -21.46 -10.22 -0.70
CA LYS A 165 -22.20 -10.32 0.56
C LYS A 165 -21.28 -10.69 1.70
N SER A 166 -20.44 -11.69 1.51
CA SER A 166 -19.46 -12.10 2.52
C SER A 166 -18.44 -11.00 2.82
N ILE A 167 -18.02 -10.24 1.79
CA ILE A 167 -17.10 -9.09 1.95
C ILE A 167 -17.74 -7.98 2.79
N ILE A 168 -18.97 -7.57 2.46
CA ILE A 168 -19.63 -6.50 3.22
C ILE A 168 -19.98 -6.93 4.64
N ASP A 169 -20.34 -8.20 4.83
CA ASP A 169 -20.60 -8.77 6.16
C ASP A 169 -19.31 -8.80 7.01
N GLU A 170 -18.17 -9.13 6.43
CA GLU A 170 -16.86 -9.10 7.08
C GLU A 170 -16.46 -7.66 7.44
N ILE A 171 -16.63 -6.69 6.53
CA ILE A 171 -16.41 -5.27 6.79
C ILE A 171 -17.28 -4.79 7.95
N ARG A 172 -18.56 -5.14 7.97
CA ARG A 172 -19.52 -4.79 9.05
C ARG A 172 -19.17 -5.47 10.36
N HIS A 173 -18.71 -6.71 10.33
CA HIS A 173 -18.30 -7.45 11.51
C HIS A 173 -17.16 -6.75 12.26
N TYR A 174 -16.15 -6.31 11.53
CA TYR A 174 -15.00 -5.60 12.13
C TYR A 174 -15.28 -4.12 12.37
N ALA A 175 -16.19 -3.51 11.63
CA ALA A 175 -16.68 -2.14 11.78
C ALA A 175 -15.56 -1.09 11.98
N ALA A 176 -14.46 -1.22 11.24
CA ALA A 176 -13.31 -0.33 11.33
C ALA A 176 -13.68 1.13 11.08
N ASP A 177 -13.02 2.07 11.76
CA ASP A 177 -13.29 3.50 11.60
C ASP A 177 -12.75 4.06 10.28
N ILE A 178 -11.66 3.47 9.78
CA ILE A 178 -11.08 3.76 8.45
C ILE A 178 -10.92 2.43 7.72
N ILE A 179 -11.35 2.38 6.46
CA ILE A 179 -11.34 1.17 5.63
C ILE A 179 -10.66 1.51 4.30
N SER A 180 -9.52 0.90 4.06
CA SER A 180 -8.76 0.99 2.80
C SER A 180 -9.01 -0.27 1.98
N LEU A 181 -9.64 -0.14 0.82
CA LEU A 181 -9.97 -1.25 -0.06
C LEU A 181 -9.20 -1.15 -1.38
N GLN A 182 -8.76 -2.28 -1.89
CA GLN A 182 -8.17 -2.45 -3.21
C GLN A 182 -9.01 -3.40 -4.04
N GLU A 183 -8.90 -3.32 -5.35
CA GLU A 183 -9.64 -4.09 -6.33
C GLU A 183 -11.17 -3.89 -6.27
N ILE A 184 -11.60 -2.67 -5.99
CA ILE A 184 -13.01 -2.27 -6.12
C ILE A 184 -13.26 -1.83 -7.56
N GLU A 185 -14.18 -2.49 -8.28
CA GLU A 185 -14.62 -2.01 -9.59
C GLU A 185 -15.46 -0.74 -9.48
N THR A 186 -15.32 0.16 -10.44
CA THR A 186 -16.02 1.46 -10.45
C THR A 186 -17.53 1.31 -10.22
N GLU A 187 -18.17 0.38 -10.93
CA GLU A 187 -19.62 0.16 -10.79
C GLU A 187 -19.96 -0.36 -9.40
N GLN A 188 -19.15 -1.25 -8.85
CA GLN A 188 -19.36 -1.81 -7.51
C GLN A 188 -19.16 -0.75 -6.42
N PHE A 189 -18.22 0.19 -6.59
CA PHE A 189 -18.09 1.29 -5.65
C PHE A 189 -19.36 2.12 -5.57
N TYR A 190 -19.88 2.62 -6.70
CA TYR A 190 -21.01 3.55 -6.71
C TYR A 190 -22.36 2.89 -6.43
N HIS A 191 -22.55 1.64 -6.84
CA HIS A 191 -23.85 0.98 -6.78
C HIS A 191 -23.98 -0.05 -5.65
N PHE A 192 -22.87 -0.41 -4.98
CA PHE A 192 -22.92 -1.35 -3.88
C PHE A 192 -22.19 -0.83 -2.63
N PHE A 193 -20.86 -0.68 -2.64
CA PHE A 193 -20.12 -0.35 -1.42
C PHE A 193 -20.46 1.01 -0.84
N LEU A 194 -20.54 2.06 -1.66
CA LEU A 194 -20.83 3.41 -1.18
C LEU A 194 -22.23 3.52 -0.56
N PRO A 195 -23.32 3.03 -1.20
CA PRO A 195 -24.65 3.05 -0.58
C PRO A 195 -24.72 2.25 0.73
N GLU A 196 -24.17 1.02 0.73
CA GLU A 196 -24.19 0.15 1.90
C GLU A 196 -23.45 0.76 3.08
N LEU A 197 -22.21 1.20 2.88
CA LEU A 197 -21.38 1.78 3.95
C LEU A 197 -21.87 3.19 4.36
N LYS A 198 -22.49 3.95 3.46
CA LYS A 198 -23.12 5.22 3.81
C LYS A 198 -24.29 5.02 4.79
N ASN A 199 -25.08 3.97 4.61
CA ASN A 199 -26.13 3.60 5.57
C ASN A 199 -25.55 3.21 6.93
N ASP A 200 -24.32 2.67 6.95
CA ASP A 200 -23.59 2.31 8.17
C ASP A 200 -22.82 3.50 8.80
N GLY A 201 -22.98 4.74 8.26
CA GLY A 201 -22.41 5.97 8.79
C GLY A 201 -21.00 6.30 8.30
N TYR A 202 -20.61 5.77 7.14
CA TYR A 202 -19.34 6.10 6.48
C TYR A 202 -19.52 7.12 5.35
N GLU A 203 -18.48 7.90 5.13
CA GLU A 203 -18.22 8.59 3.87
C GLU A 203 -17.12 7.85 3.13
N GLY A 204 -17.07 7.95 1.79
CA GLY A 204 -16.11 7.22 0.98
C GLY A 204 -15.63 8.00 -0.23
N ILE A 205 -14.37 7.82 -0.59
CA ILE A 205 -13.75 8.28 -1.83
C ILE A 205 -13.23 7.09 -2.62
N PHE A 206 -13.14 7.26 -3.96
CA PHE A 206 -12.72 6.20 -4.86
C PHE A 206 -12.00 6.76 -6.07
N SER A 207 -11.00 6.03 -6.55
CA SER A 207 -10.41 6.28 -7.86
C SER A 207 -10.10 4.97 -8.58
N PRO A 208 -10.51 4.84 -9.85
CA PRO A 208 -10.13 3.71 -10.67
C PRO A 208 -8.67 3.83 -11.12
N LYS A 209 -8.05 2.72 -11.49
CA LYS A 209 -6.74 2.68 -12.15
C LYS A 209 -6.74 3.61 -13.38
N SER A 210 -5.59 4.22 -13.68
CA SER A 210 -5.48 5.31 -14.65
C SER A 210 -5.94 4.96 -16.08
N ARG A 211 -5.94 3.66 -16.45
CA ARG A 211 -6.49 3.20 -17.75
C ARG A 211 -7.95 3.59 -17.97
N ALA A 212 -8.74 3.80 -16.91
CA ALA A 212 -10.14 4.20 -17.01
C ALA A 212 -10.33 5.51 -17.81
N LYS A 213 -9.32 6.40 -17.81
CA LYS A 213 -9.37 7.68 -18.55
C LYS A 213 -9.40 7.53 -20.07
N THR A 214 -8.86 6.43 -20.58
CA THR A 214 -8.74 6.16 -22.03
C THR A 214 -9.77 5.14 -22.53
N MET A 215 -10.56 4.58 -21.62
CA MET A 215 -11.58 3.58 -21.95
C MET A 215 -12.95 4.21 -22.23
N SER A 216 -13.79 3.49 -22.98
CA SER A 216 -15.17 3.86 -23.19
C SER A 216 -15.95 3.91 -21.87
N GLU A 217 -17.09 4.61 -21.86
CA GLU A 217 -17.95 4.73 -20.66
C GLU A 217 -18.42 3.37 -20.13
N VAL A 218 -18.66 2.42 -21.03
CA VAL A 218 -19.07 1.06 -20.66
C VAL A 218 -17.91 0.29 -20.03
N GLU A 219 -16.73 0.34 -20.64
CA GLU A 219 -15.56 -0.41 -20.15
C GLU A 219 -15.02 0.12 -18.83
N ARG A 220 -15.05 1.46 -18.62
CA ARG A 220 -14.55 2.07 -17.38
C ARG A 220 -15.31 1.63 -16.14
N LYS A 221 -16.56 1.17 -16.26
CA LYS A 221 -17.35 0.62 -15.15
C LYS A 221 -16.70 -0.60 -14.50
N TYR A 222 -15.99 -1.37 -15.29
CA TYR A 222 -15.29 -2.61 -14.87
C TYR A 222 -13.82 -2.39 -14.56
N VAL A 223 -13.36 -1.14 -14.52
CA VAL A 223 -12.00 -0.84 -14.08
C VAL A 223 -11.97 -0.82 -12.56
N ASP A 224 -11.10 -1.65 -12.01
CA ASP A 224 -10.84 -1.69 -10.58
C ASP A 224 -9.98 -0.51 -10.12
N GLY A 225 -10.06 -0.22 -8.83
CA GLY A 225 -9.32 0.88 -8.23
C GLY A 225 -9.23 0.74 -6.72
N CYS A 226 -8.93 1.85 -6.08
CA CYS A 226 -8.77 1.97 -4.65
C CYS A 226 -9.90 2.82 -4.04
N ALA A 227 -10.35 2.44 -2.85
CA ALA A 227 -11.34 3.18 -2.08
C ALA A 227 -10.86 3.41 -0.64
N ILE A 228 -11.21 4.55 -0.08
CA ILE A 228 -11.07 4.85 1.35
C ILE A 228 -12.44 5.21 1.89
N PHE A 229 -12.90 4.48 2.90
CA PHE A 229 -14.08 4.83 3.68
C PHE A 229 -13.64 5.25 5.08
N PHE A 230 -14.33 6.20 5.65
CA PHE A 230 -14.06 6.69 7.01
C PHE A 230 -15.35 7.02 7.72
N ARG A 231 -15.39 6.75 9.02
CA ARG A 231 -16.56 6.99 9.86
C ARG A 231 -16.83 8.47 10.00
N ALA A 232 -17.96 8.93 9.45
CA ALA A 232 -18.35 10.34 9.43
C ALA A 232 -18.51 10.95 10.84
N SER A 233 -18.78 10.16 11.88
CA SER A 233 -18.83 10.63 13.27
C SER A 233 -17.47 11.02 13.84
N LYS A 234 -16.36 10.44 13.36
CA LYS A 234 -14.99 10.68 13.86
C LYS A 234 -14.15 11.58 12.96
N PHE A 235 -14.38 11.56 11.66
CA PHE A 235 -13.53 12.21 10.66
C PHE A 235 -14.32 13.13 9.74
N THR A 236 -13.63 14.10 9.15
CA THR A 236 -14.14 14.96 8.08
C THR A 236 -13.09 15.02 6.97
N LEU A 237 -13.50 14.80 5.72
CA LEU A 237 -12.63 14.94 4.55
C LEU A 237 -12.30 16.42 4.31
N ILE A 238 -11.03 16.72 4.18
CA ILE A 238 -10.53 18.06 3.82
C ILE A 238 -10.16 18.11 2.35
N LYS A 239 -9.41 17.10 1.88
CA LYS A 239 -8.93 17.02 0.50
C LYS A 239 -8.72 15.55 0.11
N GLU A 240 -9.14 15.20 -1.10
CA GLU A 240 -8.72 13.96 -1.75
C GLU A 240 -7.61 14.24 -2.75
N SER A 241 -6.72 13.27 -2.96
CA SER A 241 -5.63 13.37 -3.91
C SER A 241 -5.41 12.02 -4.60
N LEU A 242 -5.48 12.05 -5.92
CA LEU A 242 -5.17 10.90 -6.77
C LEU A 242 -3.69 10.96 -7.19
N ILE A 243 -2.98 9.85 -7.01
CA ILE A 243 -1.57 9.69 -7.37
C ILE A 243 -1.50 8.68 -8.52
N GLU A 244 -1.20 9.15 -9.72
CA GLU A 244 -1.13 8.33 -10.94
C GLU A 244 0.34 8.05 -11.28
N PHE A 245 0.77 6.83 -11.03
CA PHE A 245 2.18 6.45 -11.23
C PHE A 245 2.65 6.55 -12.68
N ASN A 246 1.78 6.29 -13.65
CA ASN A 246 2.09 6.45 -15.06
C ASN A 246 2.36 7.91 -15.43
N GLN A 247 1.59 8.87 -14.90
CA GLN A 247 1.82 10.29 -15.12
C GLN A 247 3.12 10.77 -14.47
N LEU A 248 3.38 10.30 -13.24
CA LEU A 248 4.62 10.60 -12.54
C LEU A 248 5.84 10.01 -13.24
N ALA A 249 5.74 8.78 -13.76
CA ALA A 249 6.80 8.16 -14.54
C ALA A 249 7.11 8.95 -15.82
N MET A 250 6.08 9.41 -16.52
CA MET A 250 6.24 10.25 -17.71
C MET A 250 6.90 11.60 -17.37
N ALA A 251 6.47 12.23 -16.28
CA ALA A 251 7.01 13.52 -15.85
C ALA A 251 8.47 13.46 -15.36
N ASN A 252 8.91 12.29 -14.85
CA ASN A 252 10.24 12.09 -14.30
C ASN A 252 11.14 11.20 -15.17
N ALA A 253 10.79 10.94 -16.42
CA ALA A 253 11.53 10.02 -17.29
C ALA A 253 12.96 10.51 -17.58
N GLU A 254 13.16 11.82 -17.78
CA GLU A 254 14.48 12.46 -18.04
C GLU A 254 15.33 11.69 -19.08
N GLY A 255 14.68 11.13 -20.12
CA GLY A 255 15.33 10.34 -21.15
C GLY A 255 15.61 8.86 -20.77
N SER A 256 15.11 8.37 -19.65
CA SER A 256 15.22 6.97 -19.28
C SER A 256 14.23 6.10 -20.07
N ASP A 257 14.72 5.27 -20.97
CA ASP A 257 13.90 4.30 -21.71
C ASP A 257 13.21 3.30 -20.77
N ASN A 258 13.86 2.90 -19.69
CA ASN A 258 13.28 1.98 -18.72
C ASN A 258 12.12 2.60 -17.94
N MET A 259 12.21 3.89 -17.59
CA MET A 259 11.08 4.59 -16.96
C MET A 259 9.88 4.64 -17.93
N LEU A 260 10.10 4.93 -19.21
CA LEU A 260 9.05 5.01 -20.22
C LEU A 260 8.49 3.65 -20.64
N ASN A 261 9.32 2.61 -20.72
CA ASN A 261 8.90 1.32 -21.23
C ASN A 261 8.45 0.32 -20.17
N ARG A 262 8.90 0.48 -18.92
CA ARG A 262 8.58 -0.44 -17.83
C ARG A 262 7.63 0.16 -16.81
N VAL A 263 7.85 1.41 -16.36
CA VAL A 263 7.08 2.04 -15.28
C VAL A 263 5.84 2.75 -15.83
N MET A 264 5.99 3.61 -16.83
CA MET A 264 4.90 4.39 -17.41
C MET A 264 3.73 3.55 -17.94
N PRO A 265 3.91 2.35 -18.55
CA PRO A 265 2.78 1.55 -19.05
C PRO A 265 1.91 0.94 -17.93
N LYS A 266 2.32 1.05 -16.66
CA LYS A 266 1.59 0.50 -15.53
C LYS A 266 0.58 1.52 -15.00
N ASP A 267 -0.66 1.11 -14.91
CA ASP A 267 -1.82 1.95 -14.62
C ASP A 267 -2.21 2.02 -13.13
N ASN A 268 -1.35 1.50 -12.27
CA ASN A 268 -1.51 1.51 -10.83
C ASN A 268 -1.62 2.93 -10.27
N ILE A 269 -2.29 3.06 -9.13
CA ILE A 269 -2.57 4.33 -8.47
C ILE A 269 -2.38 4.25 -6.96
N GLY A 270 -2.18 5.42 -6.35
CA GLY A 270 -2.44 5.69 -4.95
C GLY A 270 -3.61 6.66 -4.80
N LEU A 271 -4.41 6.49 -3.76
CA LEU A 271 -5.50 7.39 -3.40
C LEU A 271 -5.28 7.88 -1.97
N ALA A 272 -5.29 9.18 -1.76
CA ALA A 272 -5.07 9.76 -0.44
C ALA A 272 -6.23 10.66 -0.01
N ALA A 273 -6.61 10.54 1.27
CA ALA A 273 -7.60 11.35 1.95
C ALA A 273 -6.93 12.14 3.09
N LEU A 274 -6.87 13.45 2.98
CA LEU A 274 -6.52 14.31 4.10
C LEU A 274 -7.77 14.47 4.96
N LEU A 275 -7.74 13.90 6.15
CA LEU A 275 -8.84 13.91 7.12
C LEU A 275 -8.54 14.86 8.27
N LYS A 276 -9.56 15.49 8.81
CA LYS A 276 -9.54 16.16 10.12
C LYS A 276 -10.25 15.26 11.13
N VAL A 277 -9.60 14.99 12.25
CA VAL A 277 -10.21 14.32 13.39
C VAL A 277 -11.19 15.30 14.06
N LYS A 278 -12.42 14.87 14.28
CA LYS A 278 -13.46 15.69 14.93
C LYS A 278 -13.19 15.81 16.42
N GLU A 279 -13.64 16.93 17.02
CA GLU A 279 -13.38 17.25 18.43
C GLU A 279 -13.93 16.17 19.37
N ASN A 280 -15.12 15.64 19.08
CA ASN A 280 -15.77 14.60 19.86
C ASN A 280 -15.09 13.21 19.80
N ALA A 281 -14.08 13.05 18.95
CA ALA A 281 -13.32 11.80 18.84
C ALA A 281 -12.08 11.76 19.74
N TRP A 282 -11.81 12.83 20.49
CA TRP A 282 -10.67 12.92 21.41
C TRP A 282 -11.08 12.59 22.85
N GLU A 283 -10.29 11.77 23.53
CA GLU A 283 -10.47 11.39 24.93
C GLU A 283 -9.15 11.49 25.71
N PRO A 284 -9.15 11.98 26.98
CA PRO A 284 -10.23 12.70 27.64
C PRO A 284 -10.42 14.09 27.03
N MET A 285 -11.64 14.54 26.95
CA MET A 285 -11.92 15.93 26.57
C MET A 285 -11.45 16.85 27.70
N SER A 286 -10.35 17.57 27.50
CA SER A 286 -9.99 18.69 28.38
C SER A 286 -10.73 19.95 27.93
N GLU A 287 -11.06 20.81 28.86
CA GLU A 287 -11.80 22.07 28.61
C GLU A 287 -11.07 23.07 27.69
N VAL A 288 -9.90 22.71 27.20
CA VAL A 288 -9.03 23.66 26.50
C VAL A 288 -8.70 23.15 25.11
N THR A 289 -9.11 23.97 24.12
CA THR A 289 -8.58 24.10 22.79
C THR A 289 -9.19 23.18 21.73
N GLN A 290 -9.61 23.83 20.64
CA GLN A 290 -9.92 23.22 19.36
C GLN A 290 -8.70 22.40 18.88
N ILE A 291 -8.76 21.09 19.11
CA ILE A 291 -7.74 20.16 18.62
C ILE A 291 -7.98 19.97 17.14
N SER A 292 -7.13 20.54 16.30
CA SER A 292 -7.13 20.33 14.87
C SER A 292 -5.92 19.52 14.49
N GLN A 293 -6.06 18.19 14.53
CA GLN A 293 -5.00 17.26 14.10
C GLN A 293 -5.37 16.65 12.75
N PRO A 294 -4.62 16.97 11.68
CA PRO A 294 -4.79 16.33 10.40
C PRO A 294 -4.18 14.92 10.39
N LEU A 295 -4.86 14.01 9.69
CA LEU A 295 -4.43 12.66 9.41
C LEU A 295 -4.49 12.44 7.90
N LEU A 296 -3.36 12.15 7.28
CA LEU A 296 -3.32 11.74 5.88
C LEU A 296 -3.43 10.22 5.81
N VAL A 297 -4.51 9.75 5.21
CA VAL A 297 -4.73 8.32 4.94
C VAL A 297 -4.49 8.08 3.46
N CYS A 298 -3.63 7.14 3.13
CA CYS A 298 -3.38 6.73 1.76
C CYS A 298 -3.61 5.24 1.60
N THR A 299 -4.23 4.85 0.50
CA THR A 299 -4.26 3.47 0.02
C THR A 299 -3.58 3.37 -1.34
N ALA A 300 -2.84 2.29 -1.58
CA ALA A 300 -2.20 2.03 -2.86
C ALA A 300 -2.38 0.58 -3.27
N HIS A 301 -2.45 0.35 -4.58
CA HIS A 301 -2.33 -0.99 -5.16
C HIS A 301 -1.19 -0.95 -6.17
N ILE A 302 -0.02 -1.45 -5.75
CA ILE A 302 1.23 -1.43 -6.52
C ILE A 302 1.22 -2.55 -7.57
N HIS A 303 2.08 -2.46 -8.57
CA HIS A 303 2.14 -3.44 -9.66
C HIS A 303 2.35 -4.87 -9.13
N TRP A 304 1.61 -5.83 -9.70
CA TRP A 304 1.53 -7.20 -9.16
C TRP A 304 2.69 -8.11 -9.57
N ASP A 305 3.22 -7.98 -10.79
CA ASP A 305 4.14 -8.93 -11.39
C ASP A 305 5.48 -8.97 -10.65
N PRO A 306 5.91 -10.15 -10.14
CA PRO A 306 7.18 -10.27 -9.41
C PRO A 306 8.42 -10.00 -10.27
N GLU A 307 8.32 -10.10 -11.60
CA GLU A 307 9.43 -9.74 -12.49
C GLU A 307 9.68 -8.23 -12.57
N PHE A 308 8.76 -7.41 -12.05
CA PHE A 308 8.83 -5.95 -12.07
C PHE A 308 9.11 -5.37 -10.67
N CYS A 309 10.04 -5.98 -9.89
CA CYS A 309 10.43 -5.47 -8.57
C CYS A 309 10.98 -4.04 -8.65
N ASP A 310 11.68 -3.68 -9.73
CA ASP A 310 12.10 -2.32 -10.05
C ASP A 310 10.91 -1.34 -10.15
N VAL A 311 9.87 -1.72 -10.87
CA VAL A 311 8.66 -0.92 -11.03
C VAL A 311 7.94 -0.72 -9.70
N LYS A 312 7.81 -1.78 -8.89
CA LYS A 312 7.18 -1.72 -7.57
C LYS A 312 7.92 -0.73 -6.66
N LEU A 313 9.24 -0.81 -6.61
CA LEU A 313 10.07 0.09 -5.81
C LEU A 313 9.95 1.54 -6.30
N ILE A 314 10.02 1.78 -7.61
CA ILE A 314 9.87 3.12 -8.19
C ILE A 314 8.46 3.68 -7.95
N GLN A 315 7.39 2.90 -8.12
CA GLN A 315 6.03 3.33 -7.80
C GLN A 315 5.92 3.75 -6.33
N THR A 316 6.53 2.99 -5.43
CA THR A 316 6.54 3.31 -3.99
C THR A 316 7.34 4.56 -3.67
N MET A 317 8.46 4.79 -4.35
CA MET A 317 9.27 6.01 -4.19
C MET A 317 8.51 7.25 -4.70
N MET A 318 7.86 7.14 -5.86
CA MET A 318 7.00 8.21 -6.39
C MET A 318 5.83 8.49 -5.45
N LEU A 319 5.18 7.44 -4.92
CA LEU A 319 4.13 7.58 -3.91
C LEU A 319 4.61 8.36 -2.69
N SER A 320 5.76 7.99 -2.16
CA SER A 320 6.37 8.65 -1.00
C SER A 320 6.63 10.14 -1.24
N ASN A 321 7.13 10.50 -2.43
CA ASN A 321 7.38 11.89 -2.80
C ASN A 321 6.08 12.71 -2.90
N GLU A 322 5.03 12.15 -3.52
CA GLU A 322 3.73 12.82 -3.61
C GLU A 322 3.07 12.98 -2.24
N LEU A 323 3.15 11.95 -1.37
CA LEU A 323 2.65 12.05 0.01
C LEU A 323 3.39 13.13 0.80
N LYS A 324 4.70 13.28 0.60
CA LYS A 324 5.47 14.38 1.20
C LYS A 324 4.94 15.74 0.75
N THR A 325 4.71 15.92 -0.55
CA THR A 325 4.15 17.16 -1.09
C THR A 325 2.80 17.48 -0.48
N ILE A 326 1.89 16.49 -0.39
CA ILE A 326 0.58 16.66 0.24
C ILE A 326 0.71 17.05 1.71
N ILE A 327 1.63 16.43 2.45
CA ILE A 327 1.87 16.74 3.88
C ILE A 327 2.44 18.15 4.04
N ASP A 328 3.38 18.56 3.21
CA ASP A 328 3.97 19.90 3.25
C ASP A 328 2.88 20.97 2.98
N GLU A 329 2.03 20.79 1.97
CA GLU A 329 0.89 21.68 1.69
C GLU A 329 -0.10 21.72 2.85
N ALA A 330 -0.45 20.57 3.42
CA ALA A 330 -1.36 20.48 4.55
C ALA A 330 -0.77 21.16 5.79
N SER A 331 0.51 20.96 6.07
CA SER A 331 1.20 21.58 7.22
C SER A 331 1.16 23.11 7.16
N HIS A 332 1.38 23.67 5.97
CA HIS A 332 1.26 25.13 5.75
C HIS A 332 -0.17 25.64 6.00
N SER A 333 -1.19 24.87 5.58
CA SER A 333 -2.59 25.27 5.74
C SER A 333 -3.05 25.22 7.20
N PHE A 334 -2.61 24.21 7.96
CA PHE A 334 -3.01 24.03 9.36
C PHE A 334 -2.19 24.85 10.36
N ARG A 335 -0.94 25.23 10.01
CA ARG A 335 -0.04 26.00 10.88
C ARG A 335 0.72 27.08 10.07
N PRO A 336 0.04 28.16 9.64
CA PRO A 336 0.69 29.25 8.92
C PRO A 336 1.83 29.86 9.74
N GLY A 337 2.99 30.04 9.12
CA GLY A 337 4.14 30.72 9.76
C GLY A 337 5.07 29.82 10.59
N HIS A 338 4.78 28.55 10.76
CA HIS A 338 5.74 27.58 11.33
C HIS A 338 6.58 26.95 10.21
N LYS A 339 7.87 26.70 10.49
CA LYS A 339 8.73 25.90 9.60
C LYS A 339 8.08 24.54 9.39
N ASN A 340 8.25 23.98 8.17
CA ASN A 340 7.74 22.67 7.80
C ASN A 340 8.03 21.62 8.89
N ASP A 341 7.02 21.36 9.72
CA ASP A 341 7.07 20.29 10.69
C ASP A 341 6.38 19.08 10.07
N SER A 342 7.18 18.17 9.53
CA SER A 342 6.69 16.90 8.94
C SER A 342 5.93 16.03 9.96
N ASN A 343 5.99 16.37 11.25
CA ASN A 343 5.21 15.70 12.29
C ASN A 343 3.83 16.34 12.53
N ALA A 344 3.54 17.48 11.90
CA ALA A 344 2.25 18.16 12.05
C ALA A 344 1.09 17.35 11.47
N VAL A 345 1.33 16.59 10.41
CA VAL A 345 0.37 15.70 9.75
C VAL A 345 0.84 14.27 9.94
N GLN A 346 0.01 13.44 10.53
CA GLN A 346 0.32 12.02 10.70
C GLN A 346 -0.08 11.26 9.43
N LEU A 347 0.74 10.28 9.02
CA LEU A 347 0.53 9.47 7.83
C LEU A 347 0.12 8.04 8.22
N LEU A 348 -0.98 7.59 7.64
CA LEU A 348 -1.43 6.21 7.62
C LEU A 348 -1.40 5.72 6.17
N LEU A 349 -0.53 4.77 5.86
CA LEU A 349 -0.33 4.25 4.52
C LEU A 349 -0.70 2.76 4.51
N CYS A 350 -1.77 2.44 3.81
CA CYS A 350 -2.31 1.09 3.67
C CYS A 350 -2.20 0.63 2.22
N GLY A 351 -2.28 -0.66 1.98
CA GLY A 351 -2.43 -1.14 0.62
C GLY A 351 -1.87 -2.53 0.38
N ASP A 352 -2.16 -2.98 -0.84
CA ASP A 352 -1.50 -4.11 -1.47
C ASP A 352 -0.27 -3.61 -2.23
N PHE A 353 0.90 -3.81 -1.62
CA PHE A 353 2.19 -3.41 -2.19
C PHE A 353 2.77 -4.49 -3.10
N ASN A 354 2.11 -5.64 -3.21
CA ASN A 354 2.58 -6.75 -4.02
C ASN A 354 4.07 -7.09 -3.81
N SER A 355 4.58 -6.87 -2.59
CA SER A 355 6.00 -6.89 -2.25
C SER A 355 6.22 -7.60 -0.93
N LEU A 356 7.14 -8.56 -0.91
CA LEU A 356 7.50 -9.34 0.27
C LEU A 356 8.25 -8.49 1.31
N PRO A 357 8.30 -8.92 2.59
CA PRO A 357 8.96 -8.19 3.67
C PRO A 357 10.45 -7.89 3.45
N ASP A 358 11.15 -8.72 2.69
CA ASP A 358 12.58 -8.59 2.35
C ASP A 358 12.84 -7.75 1.08
N SER A 359 11.79 -7.20 0.44
CA SER A 359 11.91 -6.37 -0.77
C SER A 359 12.42 -4.96 -0.49
N GLY A 360 12.96 -4.33 -1.54
CA GLY A 360 13.33 -2.92 -1.51
C GLY A 360 12.16 -1.97 -1.21
N VAL A 361 10.94 -2.36 -1.56
CA VAL A 361 9.70 -1.63 -1.22
C VAL A 361 9.51 -1.53 0.29
N VAL A 362 9.55 -2.66 0.98
CA VAL A 362 9.35 -2.70 2.44
C VAL A 362 10.56 -2.13 3.17
N GLU A 363 11.76 -2.37 2.65
CA GLU A 363 12.97 -1.73 3.17
C GLU A 363 12.87 -0.21 3.10
N PHE A 364 12.52 0.35 1.93
CA PHE A 364 12.39 1.79 1.74
C PHE A 364 11.36 2.39 2.70
N LEU A 365 10.13 1.84 2.76
CA LEU A 365 9.08 2.34 3.64
C LEU A 365 9.44 2.22 5.12
N GLY A 366 9.95 1.07 5.55
CA GLY A 366 10.23 0.78 6.98
C GLY A 366 11.50 1.43 7.52
N LYS A 367 12.58 1.44 6.72
CA LYS A 367 13.87 2.04 7.13
C LYS A 367 13.98 3.51 6.76
N GLY A 368 13.11 4.03 5.88
CA GLY A 368 13.16 5.40 5.36
C GLY A 368 14.25 5.61 4.31
N ARG A 369 14.85 4.54 3.82
CA ARG A 369 15.94 4.57 2.85
C ARG A 369 16.10 3.24 2.13
N VAL A 370 16.68 3.29 0.94
CA VAL A 370 17.12 2.12 0.16
C VAL A 370 18.36 2.48 -0.64
N SER A 371 19.32 1.54 -0.74
CA SER A 371 20.53 1.74 -1.54
C SER A 371 20.19 1.95 -3.01
N MET A 372 20.95 2.84 -3.68
CA MET A 372 20.85 3.03 -5.14
C MET A 372 21.22 1.77 -5.92
N ASP A 373 22.02 0.88 -5.32
CA ASP A 373 22.49 -0.37 -5.90
C ASP A 373 21.63 -1.56 -5.38
N HIS A 374 20.41 -1.31 -4.83
CA HIS A 374 19.53 -2.36 -4.38
C HIS A 374 19.16 -3.29 -5.53
N LEU A 375 19.14 -4.61 -5.27
CA LEU A 375 18.92 -5.65 -6.28
C LEU A 375 17.60 -5.48 -7.06
N ASP A 376 16.58 -4.91 -6.41
CA ASP A 376 15.28 -4.67 -7.04
C ASP A 376 15.35 -3.66 -8.20
N PHE A 377 16.38 -2.80 -8.28
CA PHE A 377 16.56 -1.91 -9.45
C PHE A 377 17.08 -2.64 -10.69
N LYS A 378 17.58 -3.88 -10.57
CA LYS A 378 18.02 -4.74 -11.69
C LYS A 378 19.07 -4.08 -12.61
N ASP A 379 19.89 -3.17 -12.08
CA ASP A 379 20.90 -2.40 -12.84
C ASP A 379 20.31 -1.66 -14.08
N MET A 380 19.03 -1.30 -14.04
CA MET A 380 18.33 -0.69 -15.17
C MET A 380 18.56 0.82 -15.33
N GLY A 381 19.56 1.40 -14.66
CA GLY A 381 19.98 2.78 -14.90
C GLY A 381 18.98 3.88 -14.47
N TYR A 382 18.12 3.62 -13.49
CA TYR A 382 17.13 4.61 -13.01
C TYR A 382 17.74 5.79 -12.24
N LYS A 383 19.03 5.74 -11.93
CA LYS A 383 19.70 6.71 -11.07
C LYS A 383 19.53 8.16 -11.53
N SER A 384 19.62 8.42 -12.83
CA SER A 384 19.49 9.77 -13.38
C SER A 384 18.10 10.36 -13.19
N CYS A 385 17.04 9.57 -13.46
CA CYS A 385 15.66 10.03 -13.37
C CYS A 385 15.12 10.05 -11.92
N LEU A 386 15.80 9.37 -11.00
CA LEU A 386 15.42 9.36 -9.57
C LEU A 386 16.31 10.30 -8.71
N GLN A 387 17.21 11.08 -9.32
CA GLN A 387 18.13 11.96 -8.57
C GLN A 387 17.44 12.95 -7.63
N ARG A 388 16.22 13.38 -7.94
CA ARG A 388 15.43 14.27 -7.06
C ARG A 388 15.05 13.64 -5.74
N LEU A 389 15.07 12.29 -5.66
CA LEU A 389 14.79 11.51 -4.47
C LEU A 389 16.07 11.13 -3.70
N LEU A 390 17.24 11.51 -4.26
CA LEU A 390 18.53 11.25 -3.61
C LEU A 390 18.77 12.17 -2.43
N SER A 391 19.30 11.63 -1.37
CA SER A 391 19.97 12.40 -0.35
C SER A 391 21.30 12.92 -0.89
N ASN A 392 21.62 14.20 -0.66
CA ASN A 392 22.78 14.89 -1.25
C ASN A 392 24.16 14.28 -0.85
N ASP A 393 24.22 13.45 0.19
CA ASP A 393 25.47 12.97 0.78
C ASP A 393 25.62 11.44 0.80
N THR A 394 24.66 10.67 0.26
CA THR A 394 24.66 9.20 0.34
C THR A 394 24.26 8.57 -0.99
N ASN A 395 24.73 7.33 -1.23
CA ASN A 395 24.26 6.50 -2.34
C ASN A 395 22.91 5.83 -2.00
N GLU A 396 21.99 6.58 -1.40
CA GLU A 396 20.69 6.08 -0.95
C GLU A 396 19.55 7.00 -1.41
N PHE A 397 18.44 6.39 -1.78
CA PHE A 397 17.16 7.08 -1.89
C PHE A 397 16.52 7.12 -0.51
N THR A 398 15.98 8.28 -0.11
CA THR A 398 15.45 8.46 1.25
C THR A 398 14.09 9.14 1.25
N HIS A 399 13.32 8.90 2.31
CA HIS A 399 12.15 9.71 2.65
C HIS A 399 12.16 10.14 4.11
N SER A 400 11.44 11.21 4.43
CA SER A 400 11.44 11.81 5.77
C SER A 400 10.46 11.16 6.76
N PHE A 401 9.60 10.23 6.32
CA PHE A 401 8.61 9.61 7.18
C PHE A 401 9.25 8.63 8.15
N LYS A 402 8.76 8.65 9.39
CA LYS A 402 9.16 7.69 10.43
C LYS A 402 8.08 6.62 10.55
N LEU A 403 8.01 5.76 9.55
CA LEU A 403 7.00 4.70 9.48
C LEU A 403 7.38 3.47 10.30
N ALA A 404 6.35 2.76 10.73
CA ALA A 404 6.44 1.39 11.21
C ALA A 404 5.28 0.59 10.59
N SER A 405 5.50 -0.70 10.34
CA SER A 405 4.42 -1.63 9.97
C SER A 405 3.68 -2.06 11.22
N ALA A 406 2.34 -2.14 11.15
CA ALA A 406 1.52 -2.66 12.23
C ALA A 406 1.68 -4.18 12.40
N TYR A 407 1.96 -4.88 11.31
CA TYR A 407 2.13 -6.32 11.26
C TYR A 407 3.57 -6.71 10.94
N ASN A 408 3.97 -7.88 11.41
CA ASN A 408 5.20 -8.57 11.04
C ASN A 408 4.91 -10.05 10.73
N GLU A 409 5.93 -10.77 10.26
CA GLU A 409 5.82 -12.18 9.84
C GLU A 409 5.42 -13.12 11.01
N ASP A 410 5.85 -12.82 12.23
CA ASP A 410 5.54 -13.62 13.42
C ASP A 410 4.04 -13.55 13.76
N ILE A 411 3.41 -12.40 13.52
CA ILE A 411 2.01 -12.16 13.82
C ILE A 411 1.10 -12.64 12.69
N MET A 412 1.47 -12.32 11.45
CA MET A 412 0.66 -12.61 10.27
C MET A 412 1.54 -13.25 9.21
N PRO A 413 1.60 -14.58 9.14
CA PRO A 413 2.54 -15.29 8.26
C PRO A 413 2.24 -15.10 6.77
N HIS A 414 1.02 -14.73 6.43
CA HIS A 414 0.61 -14.42 5.06
C HIS A 414 -0.65 -13.55 5.06
N THR A 415 -0.69 -12.59 4.15
CA THR A 415 -1.86 -11.75 3.89
C THR A 415 -2.59 -12.15 2.62
N ASN A 416 -1.87 -12.77 1.65
CA ASN A 416 -2.44 -13.42 0.48
C ASN A 416 -2.20 -14.92 0.56
N TYR A 417 -3.22 -15.72 0.21
CA TYR A 417 -3.22 -17.17 0.35
C TYR A 417 -3.87 -17.84 -0.85
N THR A 418 -3.09 -18.12 -1.87
CA THR A 418 -3.53 -18.86 -3.08
C THR A 418 -2.88 -20.26 -3.13
N PHE A 419 -3.22 -21.05 -4.13
CA PHE A 419 -2.60 -22.35 -4.35
C PHE A 419 -1.09 -22.21 -4.59
N ASP A 420 -0.72 -21.26 -5.45
CA ASP A 420 0.66 -21.10 -5.92
C ASP A 420 1.48 -20.11 -5.06
N PHE A 421 0.82 -19.23 -4.31
CA PHE A 421 1.47 -18.20 -3.51
C PHE A 421 0.86 -18.06 -2.12
N LYS A 422 1.71 -17.94 -1.12
CA LYS A 422 1.35 -17.60 0.26
C LYS A 422 2.42 -16.67 0.80
N GLY A 423 2.05 -15.42 1.05
CA GLY A 423 3.02 -14.42 1.48
C GLY A 423 2.37 -13.15 2.05
N ILE A 424 3.19 -12.27 2.58
CA ILE A 424 2.79 -10.97 3.07
C ILE A 424 3.03 -9.97 1.95
N ILE A 425 1.95 -9.35 1.44
CA ILE A 425 2.00 -8.33 0.39
C ILE A 425 1.11 -7.14 0.70
N ASP A 426 0.26 -7.25 1.73
CA ASP A 426 -0.59 -6.19 2.26
C ASP A 426 -0.02 -5.62 3.55
N TYR A 427 -0.06 -4.31 3.69
CA TYR A 427 0.55 -3.62 4.82
C TYR A 427 -0.31 -2.47 5.33
N ILE A 428 -0.17 -2.18 6.64
CA ILE A 428 -0.61 -0.94 7.29
C ILE A 428 0.63 -0.31 7.91
N PHE A 429 1.16 0.72 7.26
CA PHE A 429 2.22 1.56 7.81
C PHE A 429 1.64 2.79 8.48
N TYR A 430 2.22 3.21 9.58
CA TYR A 430 1.80 4.39 10.33
C TYR A 430 3.01 5.18 10.82
N THR A 431 2.87 6.51 10.99
CA THR A 431 3.91 7.36 11.58
C THR A 431 4.03 7.09 13.08
N LYS A 432 5.14 6.44 13.49
CA LYS A 432 5.39 6.04 14.88
C LYS A 432 5.67 7.18 15.85
N THR A 433 5.82 8.41 15.36
CA THR A 433 5.98 9.61 16.18
C THR A 433 4.68 10.14 16.75
N GLY A 434 3.56 9.85 16.11
CA GLY A 434 2.24 10.35 16.48
C GLY A 434 1.18 9.26 16.68
N MET A 435 1.49 8.00 16.40
CA MET A 435 0.55 6.89 16.55
C MET A 435 1.19 5.71 17.29
N VAL A 436 0.37 5.00 18.07
CA VAL A 436 0.75 3.78 18.80
C VAL A 436 -0.28 2.70 18.53
N PRO A 437 0.12 1.48 18.10
CA PRO A 437 -0.81 0.36 17.96
C PRO A 437 -1.18 -0.19 19.33
N LEU A 438 -2.50 -0.31 19.57
CA LEU A 438 -3.07 -0.84 20.81
C LEU A 438 -3.41 -2.32 20.70
N GLY A 439 -3.78 -2.77 19.53
CA GLY A 439 -4.11 -4.16 19.26
C GLY A 439 -4.33 -4.39 17.77
N LEU A 440 -4.36 -5.64 17.37
CA LEU A 440 -4.58 -6.02 15.98
C LEU A 440 -5.27 -7.38 15.85
N LEU A 441 -5.84 -7.61 14.67
CA LEU A 441 -6.49 -8.86 14.32
C LEU A 441 -5.43 -9.90 13.95
N GLY A 442 -5.41 -11.02 14.67
CA GLY A 442 -4.52 -12.14 14.41
C GLY A 442 -4.82 -12.88 13.09
N PRO A 443 -4.05 -13.92 12.76
CA PRO A 443 -4.19 -14.66 11.51
C PRO A 443 -5.46 -15.53 11.48
N VAL A 444 -5.83 -15.98 10.28
CA VAL A 444 -6.72 -17.14 10.12
C VAL A 444 -6.04 -18.37 10.70
N SER A 445 -6.79 -19.23 11.37
CA SER A 445 -6.25 -20.43 12.01
C SER A 445 -5.54 -21.33 11.00
N ASN A 446 -4.23 -21.49 11.14
CA ASN A 446 -3.44 -22.43 10.34
C ASN A 446 -3.88 -23.89 10.54
N ASP A 447 -4.35 -24.24 11.73
CA ASP A 447 -4.90 -25.58 12.02
C ASP A 447 -6.17 -25.81 11.21
N TRP A 448 -7.07 -24.83 11.18
CA TRP A 448 -8.28 -24.92 10.36
C TRP A 448 -7.97 -25.05 8.87
N LEU A 449 -7.03 -24.26 8.34
CA LEU A 449 -6.59 -24.37 6.95
C LEU A 449 -6.05 -25.76 6.62
N ARG A 450 -5.21 -26.29 7.50
CA ARG A 450 -4.59 -27.63 7.35
C ARG A 450 -5.60 -28.77 7.46
N GLU A 451 -6.43 -28.77 8.49
CA GLU A 451 -7.40 -29.83 8.78
C GLU A 451 -8.47 -29.93 7.69
N ASN A 452 -8.89 -28.78 7.17
CA ASN A 452 -9.89 -28.71 6.10
C ASN A 452 -9.28 -28.73 4.70
N LYS A 453 -7.96 -28.95 4.59
CA LYS A 453 -7.22 -29.03 3.31
C LYS A 453 -7.48 -27.83 2.39
N VAL A 454 -7.56 -26.63 2.99
CA VAL A 454 -7.73 -25.38 2.22
C VAL A 454 -6.42 -25.08 1.51
N VAL A 455 -6.37 -25.34 0.24
CA VAL A 455 -5.15 -25.18 -0.59
C VAL A 455 -4.92 -23.71 -0.97
N GLY A 456 -5.99 -22.90 -1.00
CA GLY A 456 -5.96 -21.48 -1.33
C GLY A 456 -7.33 -20.82 -1.16
N CYS A 457 -7.33 -19.49 -1.18
CA CYS A 457 -8.50 -18.63 -1.21
C CYS A 457 -8.60 -17.95 -2.60
N PRO A 458 -9.80 -17.52 -3.07
CA PRO A 458 -11.08 -17.57 -2.35
C PRO A 458 -11.54 -18.99 -1.99
N HIS A 459 -12.35 -19.06 -0.91
CA HIS A 459 -12.94 -20.28 -0.39
C HIS A 459 -14.40 -19.99 -0.01
N PRO A 460 -15.31 -20.96 0.07
CA PRO A 460 -16.71 -20.73 0.48
C PRO A 460 -16.90 -19.89 1.75
N HIS A 461 -15.96 -19.91 2.66
CA HIS A 461 -15.97 -19.11 3.90
C HIS A 461 -15.05 -17.89 3.88
N ILE A 462 -14.23 -17.71 2.85
CA ILE A 462 -13.26 -16.61 2.73
C ILE A 462 -13.38 -16.03 1.33
N PRO A 463 -13.98 -14.83 1.17
CA PRO A 463 -14.44 -14.35 -0.14
C PRO A 463 -13.34 -13.77 -1.03
N SER A 464 -12.15 -13.48 -0.49
CA SER A 464 -10.98 -12.97 -1.22
C SER A 464 -9.80 -13.92 -1.06
N ASP A 465 -8.83 -13.82 -1.94
CA ASP A 465 -7.52 -14.46 -1.81
C ASP A 465 -6.59 -13.71 -0.86
N HIS A 466 -7.00 -12.51 -0.42
CA HIS A 466 -6.36 -11.76 0.65
C HIS A 466 -7.14 -11.86 1.96
N PHE A 467 -6.43 -11.78 3.08
CA PHE A 467 -7.03 -11.65 4.40
C PHE A 467 -7.02 -10.20 4.86
N PRO A 468 -8.14 -9.64 5.36
CA PRO A 468 -8.14 -8.28 5.86
C PRO A 468 -7.18 -8.10 7.04
N LEU A 469 -6.42 -7.01 7.04
CA LEU A 469 -5.67 -6.52 8.17
C LEU A 469 -6.54 -5.55 8.96
N LEU A 470 -6.44 -5.58 10.28
CA LEU A 470 -7.16 -4.67 11.17
C LEU A 470 -6.29 -4.32 12.36
N VAL A 471 -6.06 -3.02 12.60
CA VAL A 471 -5.29 -2.50 13.72
C VAL A 471 -6.06 -1.41 14.45
N GLU A 472 -5.98 -1.39 15.78
CA GLU A 472 -6.42 -0.27 16.59
C GLU A 472 -5.23 0.63 16.89
N LEU A 473 -5.36 1.92 16.60
CA LEU A 473 -4.32 2.94 16.77
C LEU A 473 -4.77 4.02 17.74
N GLU A 474 -3.85 4.44 18.59
CA GLU A 474 -3.96 5.64 19.39
C GLU A 474 -3.22 6.78 18.68
N LEU A 475 -3.96 7.74 18.14
CA LEU A 475 -3.42 8.98 17.59
C LEU A 475 -3.24 10.01 18.70
N MET A 476 -2.01 10.44 18.92
CA MET A 476 -1.66 11.40 19.93
C MET A 476 -1.78 12.82 19.39
N HIS A 477 -2.32 13.73 20.22
CA HIS A 477 -2.26 15.14 19.91
C HIS A 477 -0.80 15.63 19.96
N THR A 478 -0.30 16.15 18.85
CA THR A 478 0.98 16.86 18.83
C THR A 478 0.74 18.27 19.40
N ALA A 479 0.96 18.44 20.72
CA ALA A 479 0.94 19.76 21.32
C ALA A 479 1.92 20.66 20.56
N SER A 480 1.43 21.78 20.04
CA SER A 480 2.34 22.86 19.67
C SER A 480 3.15 23.19 20.92
N GLN A 481 4.48 23.16 20.83
CA GLN A 481 5.32 23.78 21.85
C GLN A 481 4.89 25.25 21.94
N GLN A 482 4.01 25.55 22.88
CA GLN A 482 3.72 26.93 23.23
C GLN A 482 5.05 27.51 23.67
N ALA A 483 5.49 28.56 22.96
CA ALA A 483 6.59 29.38 23.47
C ALA A 483 6.27 29.73 24.94
N PRO A 484 7.23 29.61 25.85
CA PRO A 484 7.00 29.95 27.26
C PRO A 484 6.40 31.34 27.30
N PRO A 485 5.39 31.61 28.15
CA PRO A 485 4.80 32.93 28.24
C PRO A 485 5.93 33.92 28.50
N ASN A 486 6.05 34.93 27.65
CA ASN A 486 7.03 35.99 27.78
C ASN A 486 6.97 36.52 29.22
N GLY A 487 8.01 36.20 29.97
CA GLY A 487 8.16 36.72 31.35
C GLY A 487 8.10 38.23 31.28
N LEU A 488 7.17 38.79 32.03
CA LEU A 488 7.09 40.21 32.33
C LEU A 488 8.47 40.68 32.77
N ILE A 489 9.15 41.41 31.90
CA ILE A 489 10.32 42.16 32.31
C ILE A 489 9.83 43.30 33.22
N ASN A 490 9.87 43.06 34.52
CA ASN A 490 9.77 44.13 35.52
C ASN A 490 10.94 45.07 35.31
N ARG A 491 10.70 46.20 34.65
CA ARG A 491 11.59 47.39 34.79
C ARG A 491 11.41 47.98 36.17
N ARG A 492 12.44 47.88 36.96
CA ARG A 492 12.76 48.84 38.02
C ARG A 492 13.85 49.78 37.55
#